data_0d2aa5aafc1d1bbfeceea4dd140a23f4
#
_entry.id   0d2aa5aafc1d1bbfeceea4dd140a23f4
#
_cell.length_a   1.000
_cell.length_b   1.000
_cell.length_c   1.000
_cell.angle_alpha   90.00
_cell.angle_beta   90.00
_cell.angle_gamma   90.00
#
_symmetry.space_group_name_H-M   'P 1'
#
loop_
_entity.id
_entity.type
_entity.pdbx_description
1 polymer ?
#
loop_
_entity_poly.entity_id
_entity_poly.type
_entity_poly.pdbx_seq_one_letter_code
_entity_poly.pdbx_strand_id
1 'polypeptide(L)'
;MTRPRRLAADHFRALAAAGLRTPIGTDLVLHERSDPEAVRLDGRRLAGAVQEAAERYRTPLAIPLMDLRLEKADLVHCVRPGVAEPDTFHFDVPPSDADLGRARAGEGASFLPAHRAHLDAIAEVAARTGLTPLGMAIGPFSLATKLLADPIAAVALAGRGVLAEDEPLVALAERSLALAELAVHRSLRAQLEAGAAAVIVCEPAASALFVSPRQIAQGSPVFERFVLEPLLRAKAELDEGGADLVLHDCGELTTAMVEALASRVRPAVLSLGSSRRLWEDVLLVPPDVVLFGNLPTKHFYSDETLPLDSVRSMTRDLVTRMRETAHPFILSSECDVLHVPEAGETIRRKVEAMLTEAA
;
A
#
# COMPACT_ATOMS: atom_id res chain seq x y z
N MET A 1 16.30 -1.61 -21.73
CA MET A 1 15.09 -1.52 -20.88
C MET A 1 14.28 -2.78 -21.11
N THR A 2 14.24 -3.69 -20.16
CA THR A 2 13.38 -4.87 -20.19
C THR A 2 11.96 -4.41 -19.86
N ARG A 3 11.02 -4.61 -20.80
CA ARG A 3 9.60 -4.38 -20.48
C ARG A 3 9.19 -5.28 -19.30
N PRO A 4 8.37 -4.80 -18.35
CA PRO A 4 7.86 -5.62 -17.29
C PRO A 4 7.22 -6.88 -17.87
N ARG A 5 7.47 -8.02 -17.24
CA ARG A 5 6.86 -9.29 -17.64
C ARG A 5 5.40 -9.23 -17.19
N ARG A 6 4.50 -8.97 -18.16
CA ARG A 6 3.06 -8.96 -17.88
C ARG A 6 2.64 -10.29 -17.25
N LEU A 7 1.96 -10.21 -16.13
CA LEU A 7 1.41 -11.40 -15.46
C LEU A 7 0.30 -12.02 -16.32
N ALA A 8 0.08 -13.32 -16.16
CA ALA A 8 -1.12 -13.94 -16.69
C ALA A 8 -2.36 -13.30 -16.03
N ALA A 9 -3.44 -13.12 -16.79
CA ALA A 9 -4.65 -12.44 -16.30
C ALA A 9 -5.30 -13.10 -15.07
N ASP A 10 -4.93 -14.36 -14.77
CA ASP A 10 -5.39 -15.15 -13.63
C ASP A 10 -4.29 -15.41 -12.58
N HIS A 11 -3.13 -14.74 -12.69
CA HIS A 11 -1.96 -15.01 -11.84
C HIS A 11 -2.30 -15.04 -10.34
N PHE A 12 -2.90 -13.98 -9.82
CA PHE A 12 -3.25 -13.92 -8.38
C PHE A 12 -4.37 -14.89 -8.02
N ARG A 13 -5.32 -15.17 -8.93
CA ARG A 13 -6.35 -16.20 -8.71
C ARG A 13 -5.76 -17.61 -8.68
N ALA A 14 -4.77 -17.89 -9.51
CA ALA A 14 -4.04 -19.16 -9.47
C ALA A 14 -3.29 -19.33 -8.14
N LEU A 15 -2.68 -18.27 -7.62
CA LEU A 15 -2.04 -18.29 -6.31
C LEU A 15 -3.06 -18.49 -5.17
N ALA A 16 -4.22 -17.84 -5.26
CA ALA A 16 -5.32 -18.04 -4.32
C ALA A 16 -5.84 -19.50 -4.35
N ALA A 17 -6.05 -20.05 -5.55
CA ALA A 17 -6.48 -21.45 -5.74
C ALA A 17 -5.44 -22.46 -5.23
N ALA A 18 -4.15 -22.14 -5.30
CA ALA A 18 -3.08 -22.92 -4.71
C ALA A 18 -3.01 -22.81 -3.17
N GLY A 19 -3.85 -21.96 -2.55
CA GLY A 19 -3.89 -21.75 -1.11
C GLY A 19 -2.69 -20.96 -0.58
N LEU A 20 -2.16 -20.03 -1.36
CA LEU A 20 -1.03 -19.20 -0.95
C LEU A 20 -1.33 -18.49 0.37
N ARG A 21 -0.33 -18.46 1.24
CA ARG A 21 -0.31 -17.68 2.48
C ARG A 21 0.99 -16.89 2.50
N THR A 22 0.89 -15.59 2.73
CA THR A 22 2.10 -14.75 2.75
C THR A 22 1.85 -13.47 3.54
N PRO A 23 2.73 -13.09 4.50
CA PRO A 23 2.66 -11.78 5.13
C PRO A 23 3.25 -10.70 4.22
N ILE A 24 2.91 -9.46 4.47
CA ILE A 24 3.75 -8.32 4.14
C ILE A 24 4.76 -8.25 5.29
N GLY A 25 6.00 -8.68 5.09
CA GLY A 25 6.90 -8.93 6.24
C GLY A 25 8.39 -8.80 5.93
N THR A 26 8.75 -8.03 4.91
CA THR A 26 10.17 -7.78 4.56
C THR A 26 10.87 -6.97 5.65
N ASP A 27 10.14 -6.10 6.38
CA ASP A 27 10.68 -5.34 7.51
C ASP A 27 11.26 -6.22 8.60
N LEU A 28 10.58 -7.30 8.96
CA LEU A 28 11.04 -8.25 9.97
C LEU A 28 12.38 -8.91 9.57
N VAL A 29 12.53 -9.27 8.30
CA VAL A 29 13.76 -9.87 7.75
C VAL A 29 14.88 -8.83 7.64
N LEU A 30 14.56 -7.60 7.27
CA LEU A 30 15.51 -6.50 7.18
C LEU A 30 16.18 -6.24 8.53
N HIS A 31 15.39 -6.15 9.60
CA HIS A 31 15.90 -5.83 10.93
C HIS A 31 16.66 -6.97 11.62
N GLU A 32 16.72 -8.15 11.04
CA GLU A 32 17.63 -9.23 11.46
C GLU A 32 19.05 -9.04 10.88
N ARG A 33 19.25 -8.09 9.98
CA ARG A 33 20.57 -7.73 9.46
C ARG A 33 21.36 -6.94 10.52
N SER A 34 22.68 -7.04 10.44
CA SER A 34 23.56 -6.30 11.36
C SER A 34 23.52 -4.78 11.17
N ASP A 35 23.07 -4.32 10.01
CA ASP A 35 23.04 -2.91 9.63
C ASP A 35 21.82 -2.66 8.71
N PRO A 36 20.59 -2.65 9.27
CA PRO A 36 19.37 -2.52 8.48
C PRO A 36 19.28 -1.18 7.76
N GLU A 37 19.77 -0.08 8.35
CA GLU A 37 19.73 1.24 7.71
C GLU A 37 20.64 1.31 6.48
N ALA A 38 21.83 0.73 6.50
CA ALA A 38 22.66 0.64 5.32
C ALA A 38 22.08 -0.29 4.25
N VAL A 39 21.38 -1.35 4.65
CA VAL A 39 20.67 -2.24 3.70
C VAL A 39 19.55 -1.48 2.98
N ARG A 40 18.80 -0.62 3.66
CA ARG A 40 17.74 0.20 3.06
C ARG A 40 18.25 1.16 1.98
N LEU A 41 19.52 1.55 2.03
CA LEU A 41 20.16 2.45 1.07
C LEU A 41 20.94 1.74 -0.04
N ASP A 42 20.96 0.40 -0.04
CA ASP A 42 21.67 -0.42 -1.02
C ASP A 42 20.69 -1.39 -1.71
N GLY A 43 20.39 -1.13 -2.98
CA GLY A 43 19.39 -1.89 -3.72
C GLY A 43 19.68 -3.38 -3.83
N ARG A 44 20.95 -3.80 -3.96
CA ARG A 44 21.31 -5.22 -4.02
C ARG A 44 21.12 -5.91 -2.67
N ARG A 45 21.53 -5.25 -1.57
CA ARG A 45 21.34 -5.79 -0.23
C ARG A 45 19.87 -5.84 0.14
N LEU A 46 19.09 -4.82 -0.25
CA LEU A 46 17.63 -4.78 -0.06
C LEU A 46 16.94 -5.88 -0.86
N ALA A 47 17.34 -6.12 -2.13
CA ALA A 47 16.85 -7.24 -2.92
C ALA A 47 17.12 -8.59 -2.23
N GLY A 48 18.30 -8.75 -1.61
CA GLY A 48 18.62 -9.94 -0.82
C GLY A 48 17.70 -10.14 0.38
N ALA A 49 17.26 -9.05 1.07
CA ALA A 49 16.28 -9.14 2.15
C ALA A 49 14.89 -9.53 1.63
N VAL A 50 14.47 -8.97 0.47
CA VAL A 50 13.20 -9.33 -0.18
C VAL A 50 13.17 -10.79 -0.61
N GLN A 51 14.27 -11.30 -1.21
CA GLN A 51 14.39 -12.70 -1.61
C GLN A 51 14.33 -13.64 -0.39
N GLU A 52 15.07 -13.34 0.67
CA GLU A 52 15.02 -14.11 1.90
C GLU A 52 13.62 -14.10 2.53
N ALA A 53 12.91 -12.98 2.50
CA ALA A 53 11.53 -12.91 2.96
C ALA A 53 10.63 -13.83 2.12
N ALA A 54 10.75 -13.81 0.79
CA ALA A 54 9.99 -14.69 -0.10
C ALA A 54 10.28 -16.18 0.16
N GLU A 55 11.54 -16.55 0.36
CA GLU A 55 11.96 -17.92 0.71
C GLU A 55 11.40 -18.34 2.07
N ARG A 56 11.58 -17.50 3.09
CA ARG A 56 11.12 -17.75 4.47
C ARG A 56 9.61 -17.95 4.54
N TYR A 57 8.86 -17.12 3.82
CA TYR A 57 7.41 -17.17 3.79
C TYR A 57 6.85 -18.10 2.70
N ARG A 58 7.71 -18.79 1.96
CA ARG A 58 7.34 -19.79 0.92
C ARG A 58 6.37 -19.20 -0.12
N THR A 59 6.63 -17.97 -0.53
CA THR A 59 5.82 -17.23 -1.50
C THR A 59 6.58 -16.98 -2.81
N PRO A 60 5.91 -17.08 -3.97
CA PRO A 60 6.52 -16.64 -5.23
C PRO A 60 6.53 -15.12 -5.40
N LEU A 61 5.92 -14.37 -4.48
CA LEU A 61 5.81 -12.92 -4.52
C LEU A 61 7.01 -12.28 -3.82
N ALA A 62 7.76 -11.45 -4.52
CA ALA A 62 8.80 -10.61 -3.95
C ALA A 62 8.16 -9.32 -3.43
N ILE A 63 7.62 -9.35 -2.22
CA ILE A 63 6.97 -8.21 -1.59
C ILE A 63 8.07 -7.28 -1.04
N PRO A 64 8.16 -6.02 -1.50
CA PRO A 64 9.21 -5.11 -1.08
C PRO A 64 9.02 -4.62 0.36
N LEU A 65 10.01 -3.89 0.88
CA LEU A 65 9.88 -3.17 2.14
C LEU A 65 8.78 -2.12 2.04
N MET A 66 7.87 -2.07 3.03
CA MET A 66 6.83 -1.04 3.10
C MET A 66 7.40 0.25 3.68
N ASP A 67 7.96 1.11 2.82
CA ASP A 67 8.39 2.45 3.20
C ASP A 67 7.54 3.52 2.51
N LEU A 68 6.45 3.93 3.16
CA LEU A 68 5.48 4.91 2.65
C LEU A 68 5.93 6.37 2.85
N ARG A 69 7.24 6.62 2.98
CA ARG A 69 7.85 7.96 3.09
C ARG A 69 8.55 8.37 1.80
N LEU A 70 8.85 7.40 0.92
CA LEU A 70 9.71 7.61 -0.24
C LEU A 70 9.19 8.71 -1.16
N GLU A 71 7.93 8.64 -1.55
CA GLU A 71 7.30 9.61 -2.45
C GLU A 71 7.21 11.00 -1.82
N LYS A 72 6.89 11.09 -0.50
CA LYS A 72 6.88 12.36 0.22
C LYS A 72 8.26 13.00 0.26
N ALA A 73 9.28 12.21 0.57
CA ALA A 73 10.65 12.71 0.67
C ALA A 73 11.14 13.27 -0.68
N ASP A 74 10.94 12.54 -1.77
CA ASP A 74 11.29 13.02 -3.12
C ASP A 74 10.50 14.25 -3.54
N LEU A 75 9.18 14.27 -3.28
CA LEU A 75 8.32 15.40 -3.58
C LEU A 75 8.79 16.67 -2.84
N VAL A 76 8.99 16.56 -1.52
CA VAL A 76 9.43 17.69 -0.70
C VAL A 76 10.81 18.17 -1.15
N HIS A 77 11.72 17.26 -1.46
CA HIS A 77 13.04 17.62 -2.01
C HIS A 77 12.93 18.43 -3.32
N CYS A 78 12.00 18.06 -4.20
CA CYS A 78 11.78 18.78 -5.47
C CYS A 78 11.15 20.16 -5.26
N VAL A 79 10.12 20.28 -4.40
CA VAL A 79 9.34 21.50 -4.27
C VAL A 79 9.86 22.45 -3.19
N ARG A 80 10.59 21.94 -2.22
CA ARG A 80 11.18 22.68 -1.07
C ARG A 80 12.61 22.23 -0.82
N PRO A 81 13.55 22.43 -1.77
CA PRO A 81 14.95 22.08 -1.58
C PRO A 81 15.49 22.82 -0.35
N GLY A 82 16.03 22.10 0.62
CA GLY A 82 16.53 22.64 1.88
C GLY A 82 15.70 22.27 3.11
N VAL A 83 14.53 21.63 2.96
CA VAL A 83 13.84 21.00 4.08
C VAL A 83 14.65 19.78 4.53
N ALA A 84 15.12 19.80 5.78
CA ALA A 84 15.99 18.75 6.32
C ALA A 84 15.20 17.46 6.66
N GLU A 85 13.96 17.63 7.11
CA GLU A 85 13.10 16.52 7.56
C GLU A 85 11.80 16.48 6.74
N PRO A 86 11.80 15.84 5.56
CA PRO A 86 10.62 15.76 4.70
C PRO A 86 9.41 15.11 5.37
N ASP A 87 9.64 14.17 6.28
CA ASP A 87 8.56 13.41 6.95
C ASP A 87 7.66 14.31 7.81
N THR A 88 8.23 15.34 8.42
CA THR A 88 7.50 16.30 9.28
C THR A 88 6.98 17.50 8.53
N PHE A 89 7.35 17.67 7.25
CA PHE A 89 6.94 18.83 6.45
C PHE A 89 5.43 18.79 6.14
N HIS A 90 4.77 19.94 6.29
CA HIS A 90 3.41 20.22 5.84
C HIS A 90 3.35 21.57 5.14
N PHE A 91 2.38 21.73 4.25
CA PHE A 91 2.08 23.04 3.65
C PHE A 91 1.15 23.82 4.58
N ASP A 92 1.49 25.08 4.86
CA ASP A 92 0.65 26.01 5.62
C ASP A 92 -0.30 26.80 4.72
N VAL A 93 0.02 26.87 3.43
CA VAL A 93 -0.78 27.52 2.40
C VAL A 93 -0.89 26.62 1.16
N PRO A 94 -1.92 26.79 0.32
CA PRO A 94 -2.07 25.96 -0.87
C PRO A 94 -0.81 25.98 -1.74
N PRO A 95 -0.29 24.79 -2.16
CA PRO A 95 0.82 24.73 -3.10
C PRO A 95 0.59 25.60 -4.34
N SER A 96 1.58 26.36 -4.73
CA SER A 96 1.50 27.29 -5.88
C SER A 96 1.64 26.56 -7.22
N ASP A 97 1.34 27.25 -8.32
CA ASP A 97 1.60 26.72 -9.68
C ASP A 97 3.09 26.48 -9.92
N ALA A 98 3.96 27.28 -9.28
CA ALA A 98 5.40 27.04 -9.29
C ALA A 98 5.79 25.74 -8.58
N ASP A 99 5.08 25.34 -7.50
CA ASP A 99 5.28 24.07 -6.82
C ASP A 99 4.88 22.89 -7.73
N LEU A 100 3.71 22.97 -8.35
CA LEU A 100 3.27 21.99 -9.34
C LEU A 100 4.23 21.92 -10.53
N GLY A 101 4.72 23.08 -11.00
CA GLY A 101 5.71 23.15 -12.06
C GLY A 101 7.04 22.46 -11.68
N ARG A 102 7.52 22.67 -10.45
CA ARG A 102 8.72 21.98 -9.94
C ARG A 102 8.52 20.47 -9.81
N ALA A 103 7.37 20.04 -9.31
CA ALA A 103 7.05 18.62 -9.20
C ALA A 103 7.06 17.95 -10.58
N ARG A 104 6.45 18.57 -11.60
CA ARG A 104 6.50 18.08 -12.99
C ARG A 104 7.90 18.10 -13.57
N ALA A 105 8.66 19.18 -13.38
CA ALA A 105 10.05 19.26 -13.84
C ALA A 105 10.96 18.23 -13.14
N GLY A 106 10.62 17.83 -11.93
CA GLY A 106 11.31 16.78 -11.17
C GLY A 106 11.10 15.36 -11.71
N GLU A 107 10.22 15.13 -12.69
CA GLU A 107 10.01 13.79 -13.26
C GLU A 107 11.30 13.15 -13.81
N GLY A 108 12.17 13.94 -14.41
CA GLY A 108 13.48 13.48 -14.90
C GLY A 108 14.63 13.55 -13.88
N ALA A 109 14.39 14.03 -12.66
CA ALA A 109 15.42 14.14 -11.64
C ALA A 109 15.75 12.76 -11.02
N SER A 110 16.93 12.65 -10.41
CA SER A 110 17.29 11.45 -9.66
C SER A 110 16.43 11.32 -8.40
N PHE A 111 16.05 10.10 -8.06
CA PHE A 111 15.41 9.78 -6.79
C PHE A 111 16.40 9.88 -5.63
N LEU A 112 15.92 10.15 -4.44
CA LEU A 112 16.70 10.11 -3.21
C LEU A 112 17.25 8.68 -2.94
N PRO A 113 18.32 8.54 -2.16
CA PRO A 113 19.02 7.25 -2.00
C PRO A 113 18.12 6.08 -1.61
N ALA A 114 17.20 6.26 -0.65
CA ALA A 114 16.30 5.19 -0.21
C ALA A 114 15.32 4.76 -1.31
N HIS A 115 14.75 5.71 -2.05
CA HIS A 115 13.87 5.41 -3.17
C HIS A 115 14.64 4.77 -4.33
N ARG A 116 15.85 5.25 -4.62
CA ARG A 116 16.75 4.62 -5.60
C ARG A 116 17.02 3.17 -5.23
N ALA A 117 17.36 2.89 -3.97
CA ALA A 117 17.62 1.52 -3.51
C ALA A 117 16.39 0.63 -3.65
N HIS A 118 15.19 1.18 -3.40
CA HIS A 118 13.92 0.47 -3.63
C HIS A 118 13.76 0.07 -5.11
N LEU A 119 13.97 1.00 -6.04
CA LEU A 119 13.90 0.75 -7.48
C LEU A 119 14.95 -0.27 -7.94
N ASP A 120 16.20 -0.13 -7.46
CA ASP A 120 17.29 -1.03 -7.78
C ASP A 120 17.02 -2.44 -7.24
N ALA A 121 16.36 -2.56 -6.08
CA ALA A 121 15.95 -3.86 -5.53
C ALA A 121 14.89 -4.55 -6.39
N ILE A 122 13.88 -3.80 -6.89
CA ILE A 122 12.90 -4.34 -7.83
C ILE A 122 13.60 -4.84 -9.10
N ALA A 123 14.52 -4.05 -9.66
CA ALA A 123 15.26 -4.41 -10.87
C ALA A 123 16.14 -5.66 -10.68
N GLU A 124 16.81 -5.78 -9.53
CA GLU A 124 17.64 -6.94 -9.19
C GLU A 124 16.77 -8.21 -9.07
N VAL A 125 15.61 -8.13 -8.38
CA VAL A 125 14.65 -9.24 -8.28
C VAL A 125 14.14 -9.64 -9.66
N ALA A 126 13.70 -8.68 -10.47
CA ALA A 126 13.15 -8.93 -11.81
C ALA A 126 14.19 -9.59 -12.75
N ALA A 127 15.45 -9.19 -12.64
CA ALA A 127 16.50 -9.67 -13.53
C ALA A 127 17.11 -11.02 -13.11
N ARG A 128 17.14 -11.33 -11.80
CA ARG A 128 17.98 -12.41 -11.25
C ARG A 128 17.22 -13.50 -10.50
N THR A 129 15.90 -13.38 -10.34
CA THR A 129 15.11 -14.37 -9.62
C THR A 129 13.96 -14.91 -10.47
N GLY A 130 13.38 -16.03 -10.03
CA GLY A 130 12.13 -16.52 -10.59
C GLY A 130 10.88 -15.98 -9.87
N LEU A 131 11.07 -15.07 -8.91
CA LEU A 131 9.98 -14.47 -8.15
C LEU A 131 9.18 -13.47 -8.99
N THR A 132 7.94 -13.22 -8.61
CA THR A 132 7.12 -12.14 -9.17
C THR A 132 7.54 -10.83 -8.50
N PRO A 133 8.21 -9.90 -9.22
CA PRO A 133 8.67 -8.65 -8.65
C PRO A 133 7.48 -7.73 -8.39
N LEU A 134 7.25 -7.37 -7.13
CA LEU A 134 6.25 -6.38 -6.76
C LEU A 134 6.91 -5.03 -6.49
N GLY A 135 6.22 -3.98 -6.86
CA GLY A 135 6.50 -2.62 -6.40
C GLY A 135 5.62 -2.26 -5.19
N MET A 136 5.91 -1.12 -4.59
CA MET A 136 5.08 -0.55 -3.53
C MET A 136 5.18 0.97 -3.53
N ALA A 137 4.04 1.64 -3.38
CA ALA A 137 3.95 3.09 -3.28
C ALA A 137 2.86 3.48 -2.29
N ILE A 138 3.00 4.66 -1.68
CA ILE A 138 1.87 5.28 -0.98
C ILE A 138 0.81 5.70 -1.99
N GLY A 139 -0.47 5.59 -1.62
CA GLY A 139 -1.57 6.07 -2.47
C GLY A 139 -1.67 7.61 -2.51
N PRO A 140 -2.26 8.17 -3.57
CA PRO A 140 -2.32 9.61 -3.76
C PRO A 140 -2.99 10.37 -2.62
N PHE A 141 -4.13 9.89 -2.14
CA PHE A 141 -4.84 10.55 -1.05
C PHE A 141 -4.09 10.41 0.28
N SER A 142 -3.53 9.25 0.56
CA SER A 142 -2.69 9.03 1.75
C SER A 142 -1.45 9.94 1.74
N LEU A 143 -0.83 10.13 0.58
CA LEU A 143 0.27 11.11 0.47
C LEU A 143 -0.23 12.54 0.69
N ALA A 144 -1.37 12.91 0.08
CA ALA A 144 -1.96 14.24 0.25
C ALA A 144 -2.23 14.55 1.73
N THR A 145 -2.80 13.59 2.50
CA THR A 145 -3.03 13.79 3.94
C THR A 145 -1.74 14.04 4.72
N LYS A 146 -0.63 13.45 4.30
CA LYS A 146 0.69 13.67 4.92
C LYS A 146 1.33 15.02 4.56
N LEU A 147 0.77 15.75 3.61
CA LEU A 147 1.21 17.10 3.24
C LEU A 147 0.43 18.20 3.97
N LEU A 148 -0.55 17.86 4.81
CA LEU A 148 -1.43 18.75 5.55
C LEU A 148 -1.23 18.58 7.06
N ALA A 149 -1.26 19.68 7.79
CA ALA A 149 -1.23 19.64 9.26
C ALA A 149 -2.57 19.13 9.83
N ASP A 150 -3.69 19.51 9.21
CA ASP A 150 -5.04 19.03 9.55
C ASP A 150 -5.80 18.58 8.29
N PRO A 151 -5.58 17.34 7.83
CA PRO A 151 -6.29 16.81 6.68
C PRO A 151 -7.78 16.55 6.95
N ILE A 152 -8.16 16.26 8.20
CA ILE A 152 -9.56 15.91 8.54
C ILE A 152 -10.47 17.13 8.34
N ALA A 153 -10.06 18.30 8.85
CA ALA A 153 -10.83 19.52 8.69
C ALA A 153 -11.00 19.91 7.21
N ALA A 154 -9.90 19.84 6.44
CA ALA A 154 -9.89 20.18 5.03
C ALA A 154 -10.82 19.27 4.20
N VAL A 155 -10.71 17.95 4.37
CA VAL A 155 -11.55 16.96 3.68
C VAL A 155 -13.02 17.05 4.12
N ALA A 156 -13.30 17.30 5.42
CA ALA A 156 -14.66 17.47 5.91
C ALA A 156 -15.34 18.73 5.35
N LEU A 157 -14.61 19.83 5.13
CA LEU A 157 -15.11 21.02 4.45
C LEU A 157 -15.43 20.76 2.99
N ALA A 158 -14.52 20.15 2.24
CA ALA A 158 -14.75 19.72 0.87
C ALA A 158 -15.96 18.78 0.75
N GLY A 159 -16.12 17.87 1.71
CA GLY A 159 -17.26 16.94 1.78
C GLY A 159 -18.61 17.60 2.05
N ARG A 160 -18.64 18.82 2.57
CA ARG A 160 -19.83 19.67 2.70
C ARG A 160 -20.13 20.52 1.46
N GLY A 161 -19.34 20.37 0.40
CA GLY A 161 -19.49 21.14 -0.83
C GLY A 161 -18.88 22.53 -0.78
N VAL A 162 -18.01 22.81 0.22
CA VAL A 162 -17.24 24.07 0.25
C VAL A 162 -16.21 24.04 -0.87
N LEU A 163 -16.10 25.13 -1.61
CA LEU A 163 -15.21 25.22 -2.79
C LEU A 163 -13.83 25.74 -2.39
N ALA A 164 -12.82 25.38 -3.17
CA ALA A 164 -11.45 25.83 -2.97
C ALA A 164 -11.27 27.36 -3.15
N GLU A 165 -12.13 27.99 -3.92
CA GLU A 165 -12.13 29.46 -4.11
C GLU A 165 -12.64 30.23 -2.90
N ASP A 166 -13.48 29.58 -2.07
CA ASP A 166 -14.11 30.19 -0.89
C ASP A 166 -13.38 29.82 0.42
N GLU A 167 -12.60 28.74 0.43
CA GLU A 167 -12.00 28.20 1.65
C GLU A 167 -10.55 27.74 1.43
N PRO A 168 -9.56 28.44 2.02
CA PRO A 168 -8.15 28.11 1.84
C PRO A 168 -7.76 26.67 2.25
N LEU A 169 -8.44 26.09 3.25
CA LEU A 169 -8.17 24.69 3.65
C LEU A 169 -8.59 23.70 2.56
N VAL A 170 -9.68 23.97 1.85
CA VAL A 170 -10.11 23.13 0.71
C VAL A 170 -9.13 23.29 -0.45
N ALA A 171 -8.72 24.52 -0.76
CA ALA A 171 -7.68 24.77 -1.75
C ALA A 171 -6.36 24.07 -1.40
N LEU A 172 -5.98 24.08 -0.13
CA LEU A 172 -4.79 23.39 0.38
C LEU A 172 -4.89 21.88 0.15
N ALA A 173 -6.03 21.26 0.47
CA ALA A 173 -6.24 19.81 0.26
C ALA A 173 -6.21 19.43 -1.22
N GLU A 174 -6.93 20.15 -2.09
CA GLU A 174 -6.99 19.86 -3.52
C GLU A 174 -5.64 20.03 -4.21
N ARG A 175 -4.90 21.08 -3.88
CA ARG A 175 -3.57 21.31 -4.46
C ARG A 175 -2.51 20.34 -3.91
N SER A 176 -2.63 19.94 -2.66
CA SER A 176 -1.78 18.88 -2.07
C SER A 176 -2.06 17.53 -2.73
N LEU A 177 -3.32 17.21 -3.03
CA LEU A 177 -3.68 16.01 -3.78
C LEU A 177 -3.07 16.04 -5.20
N ALA A 178 -3.13 17.17 -5.89
CA ALA A 178 -2.52 17.31 -7.20
C ALA A 178 -0.99 17.11 -7.17
N LEU A 179 -0.29 17.58 -6.13
CA LEU A 179 1.14 17.30 -5.92
C LEU A 179 1.39 15.82 -5.61
N ALA A 180 0.56 15.24 -4.75
CA ALA A 180 0.67 13.84 -4.37
C ALA A 180 0.50 12.90 -5.58
N GLU A 181 -0.46 13.17 -6.45
CA GLU A 181 -0.63 12.44 -7.71
C GLU A 181 0.63 12.48 -8.58
N LEU A 182 1.22 13.67 -8.80
CA LEU A 182 2.45 13.79 -9.57
C LEU A 182 3.59 12.94 -8.99
N ALA A 183 3.76 12.95 -7.66
CA ALA A 183 4.79 12.16 -7.00
C ALA A 183 4.53 10.64 -7.12
N VAL A 184 3.30 10.20 -6.89
CA VAL A 184 2.92 8.79 -6.99
C VAL A 184 3.07 8.29 -8.42
N HIS A 185 2.56 9.01 -9.43
CA HIS A 185 2.71 8.63 -10.83
C HIS A 185 4.17 8.54 -11.26
N ARG A 186 5.02 9.46 -10.80
CA ARG A 186 6.47 9.38 -11.02
C ARG A 186 7.06 8.08 -10.43
N SER A 187 6.68 7.73 -9.20
CA SER A 187 7.11 6.50 -8.53
C SER A 187 6.63 5.25 -9.28
N LEU A 188 5.35 5.21 -9.67
CA LEU A 188 4.78 4.09 -10.42
C LEU A 188 5.53 3.84 -11.75
N ARG A 189 5.77 4.90 -12.55
CA ARG A 189 6.54 4.79 -13.80
C ARG A 189 7.94 4.24 -13.57
N ALA A 190 8.64 4.73 -12.56
CA ALA A 190 9.98 4.26 -12.24
C ALA A 190 9.99 2.79 -11.79
N GLN A 191 8.99 2.35 -11.04
CA GLN A 191 8.84 0.95 -10.63
C GLN A 191 8.51 0.03 -11.82
N LEU A 192 7.67 0.48 -12.76
CA LEU A 192 7.42 -0.20 -14.03
C LEU A 192 8.71 -0.35 -14.85
N GLU A 193 9.50 0.72 -14.97
CA GLU A 193 10.80 0.69 -15.64
C GLU A 193 11.80 -0.24 -14.95
N ALA A 194 11.75 -0.36 -13.63
CA ALA A 194 12.52 -1.30 -12.84
C ALA A 194 12.06 -2.76 -13.02
N GLY A 195 10.89 -2.99 -13.62
CA GLY A 195 10.40 -4.33 -13.93
C GLY A 195 9.35 -4.88 -12.96
N ALA A 196 8.71 -4.03 -12.15
CA ALA A 196 7.59 -4.45 -11.31
C ALA A 196 6.46 -5.04 -12.17
N ALA A 197 6.03 -6.25 -11.86
CA ALA A 197 4.94 -6.94 -12.55
C ALA A 197 3.56 -6.61 -11.92
N ALA A 198 3.54 -6.16 -10.69
CA ALA A 198 2.41 -5.54 -10.01
C ALA A 198 2.92 -4.52 -9.00
N VAL A 199 2.09 -3.54 -8.64
CA VAL A 199 2.45 -2.55 -7.61
C VAL A 199 1.39 -2.53 -6.52
N ILE A 200 1.85 -2.61 -5.27
CA ILE A 200 1.01 -2.44 -4.08
C ILE A 200 0.87 -0.93 -3.84
N VAL A 201 -0.32 -0.38 -4.09
CA VAL A 201 -0.65 1.00 -3.75
C VAL A 201 -1.33 1.01 -2.39
N CYS A 202 -0.68 1.63 -1.41
CA CYS A 202 -1.14 1.67 -0.02
C CYS A 202 -1.93 2.95 0.25
N GLU A 203 -3.24 2.81 0.49
CA GLU A 203 -4.17 3.94 0.63
C GLU A 203 -4.91 3.95 2.00
N PRO A 204 -4.20 3.82 3.15
CA PRO A 204 -4.85 3.70 4.47
C PRO A 204 -5.62 4.95 4.90
N ALA A 205 -5.42 6.10 4.26
CA ALA A 205 -6.20 7.30 4.52
C ALA A 205 -7.59 7.27 3.84
N ALA A 206 -7.85 6.35 2.91
CA ALA A 206 -9.18 6.19 2.29
C ALA A 206 -10.20 5.57 3.26
N SER A 207 -10.25 6.04 4.48
CA SER A 207 -10.94 5.44 5.62
C SER A 207 -11.93 6.40 6.29
N ALA A 208 -12.78 5.84 7.15
CA ALA A 208 -13.77 6.59 7.94
C ALA A 208 -13.15 7.66 8.86
N LEU A 209 -11.83 7.58 9.13
CA LEU A 209 -11.10 8.59 9.89
C LEU A 209 -10.97 9.91 9.12
N PHE A 210 -10.67 9.84 7.82
CA PHE A 210 -10.43 11.02 7.00
C PHE A 210 -11.65 11.42 6.15
N VAL A 211 -12.46 10.45 5.74
CA VAL A 211 -13.63 10.69 4.90
C VAL A 211 -14.89 10.29 5.68
N SER A 212 -15.75 11.26 5.98
CA SER A 212 -16.94 11.06 6.80
C SER A 212 -17.94 10.10 6.15
N PRO A 213 -18.24 8.94 6.79
CA PRO A 213 -19.26 8.03 6.29
C PRO A 213 -20.65 8.69 6.16
N ARG A 214 -20.97 9.65 7.04
CA ARG A 214 -22.22 10.40 6.98
C ARG A 214 -22.31 11.26 5.71
N GLN A 215 -21.22 11.91 5.34
CA GLN A 215 -21.18 12.71 4.11
C GLN A 215 -21.34 11.83 2.87
N ILE A 216 -20.66 10.67 2.82
CA ILE A 216 -20.83 9.69 1.73
C ILE A 216 -22.31 9.26 1.63
N ALA A 217 -22.93 8.88 2.76
CA ALA A 217 -24.33 8.46 2.79
C ALA A 217 -25.31 9.58 2.37
N GLN A 218 -24.93 10.84 2.50
CA GLN A 218 -25.66 12.01 2.05
C GLN A 218 -25.39 12.40 0.59
N GLY A 219 -24.62 11.59 -0.14
CA GLY A 219 -24.30 11.81 -1.56
C GLY A 219 -23.16 12.78 -1.83
N SER A 220 -22.31 13.06 -0.82
CA SER A 220 -21.11 13.88 -1.03
C SER A 220 -20.15 13.20 -2.01
N PRO A 221 -19.61 13.91 -3.01
CA PRO A 221 -18.64 13.35 -3.93
C PRO A 221 -17.21 13.28 -3.36
N VAL A 222 -17.01 13.54 -2.07
CA VAL A 222 -15.67 13.67 -1.47
C VAL A 222 -14.84 12.39 -1.63
N PHE A 223 -15.44 11.21 -1.43
CA PHE A 223 -14.74 9.94 -1.61
C PHE A 223 -14.40 9.67 -3.07
N GLU A 224 -15.31 10.04 -4.00
CA GLU A 224 -15.06 10.00 -5.43
C GLU A 224 -13.84 10.84 -5.81
N ARG A 225 -13.89 12.13 -5.46
CA ARG A 225 -12.91 13.13 -5.88
C ARG A 225 -11.52 12.94 -5.26
N PHE A 226 -11.46 12.59 -3.98
CA PHE A 226 -10.19 12.51 -3.26
C PHE A 226 -9.56 11.12 -3.26
N VAL A 227 -10.38 10.06 -3.43
CA VAL A 227 -9.91 8.68 -3.34
C VAL A 227 -10.04 7.94 -4.67
N LEU A 228 -11.26 7.78 -5.18
CA LEU A 228 -11.50 6.89 -6.32
C LEU A 228 -10.88 7.41 -7.62
N GLU A 229 -11.07 8.68 -7.96
CA GLU A 229 -10.51 9.25 -9.19
C GLU A 229 -8.97 9.21 -9.23
N PRO A 230 -8.23 9.58 -8.14
CA PRO A 230 -6.78 9.41 -8.10
C PRO A 230 -6.33 7.96 -8.23
N LEU A 231 -7.02 7.02 -7.57
CA LEU A 231 -6.72 5.59 -7.70
C LEU A 231 -7.00 5.04 -9.09
N LEU A 232 -8.06 5.51 -9.76
CA LEU A 232 -8.35 5.15 -11.15
C LEU A 232 -7.25 5.64 -12.10
N ARG A 233 -6.72 6.86 -11.88
CA ARG A 233 -5.59 7.36 -12.67
C ARG A 233 -4.31 6.55 -12.40
N ALA A 234 -4.03 6.22 -11.15
CA ALA A 234 -2.91 5.35 -10.80
C ALA A 234 -3.05 3.95 -11.43
N LYS A 235 -4.25 3.38 -11.40
CA LYS A 235 -4.53 2.10 -12.07
C LYS A 235 -4.32 2.17 -13.58
N ALA A 236 -4.79 3.24 -14.23
CA ALA A 236 -4.61 3.42 -15.67
C ALA A 236 -3.11 3.47 -16.04
N GLU A 237 -2.27 4.15 -15.27
CA GLU A 237 -0.81 4.17 -15.44
C GLU A 237 -0.22 2.75 -15.38
N LEU A 238 -0.64 1.95 -14.39
CA LEU A 238 -0.18 0.57 -14.24
C LEU A 238 -0.66 -0.33 -15.38
N ASP A 239 -1.93 -0.22 -15.78
CA ASP A 239 -2.50 -0.98 -16.90
C ASP A 239 -1.77 -0.70 -18.21
N GLU A 240 -1.47 0.58 -18.50
CA GLU A 240 -0.67 1.00 -19.67
C GLU A 240 0.75 0.45 -19.62
N GLY A 241 1.36 0.43 -18.43
CA GLY A 241 2.68 -0.17 -18.19
C GLY A 241 2.68 -1.69 -18.19
N GLY A 242 1.49 -2.33 -18.20
CA GLY A 242 1.36 -3.80 -18.21
C GLY A 242 1.56 -4.47 -16.87
N ALA A 243 1.37 -3.75 -15.75
CA ALA A 243 1.43 -4.27 -14.39
C ALA A 243 0.06 -4.26 -13.71
N ASP A 244 -0.15 -5.16 -12.76
CA ASP A 244 -1.38 -5.24 -12.00
C ASP A 244 -1.38 -4.28 -10.79
N LEU A 245 -2.55 -3.73 -10.46
CA LEU A 245 -2.76 -3.01 -9.21
C LEU A 245 -3.09 -3.99 -8.08
N VAL A 246 -2.30 -3.96 -7.01
CA VAL A 246 -2.65 -4.50 -5.70
C VAL A 246 -3.03 -3.32 -4.81
N LEU A 247 -4.31 -3.16 -4.48
CA LEU A 247 -4.76 -2.07 -3.62
C LEU A 247 -4.75 -2.53 -2.16
N HIS A 248 -3.94 -1.87 -1.34
CA HIS A 248 -3.86 -2.14 0.10
C HIS A 248 -4.47 -1.00 0.90
N ASP A 249 -5.52 -1.30 1.66
CA ASP A 249 -6.15 -0.36 2.58
C ASP A 249 -6.38 -1.04 3.95
N CYS A 250 -5.53 -0.73 4.90
CA CYS A 250 -5.64 -1.21 6.28
C CYS A 250 -6.36 -0.22 7.22
N GLY A 251 -6.99 0.81 6.67
CA GLY A 251 -7.82 1.74 7.41
C GLY A 251 -9.18 1.14 7.78
N GLU A 252 -9.93 1.87 8.61
CA GLU A 252 -11.30 1.49 8.94
C GLU A 252 -12.25 1.87 7.81
N LEU A 253 -12.75 0.87 7.09
CA LEU A 253 -13.62 1.05 5.94
C LEU A 253 -15.07 0.73 6.26
N THR A 254 -15.99 1.54 5.74
CA THR A 254 -17.40 1.18 5.69
C THR A 254 -17.68 0.21 4.52
N THR A 255 -18.82 -0.46 4.57
CA THR A 255 -19.29 -1.33 3.47
C THR A 255 -19.33 -0.60 2.13
N ALA A 256 -19.83 0.64 2.10
CA ALA A 256 -19.88 1.46 0.89
C ALA A 256 -18.49 1.81 0.33
N MET A 257 -17.50 2.05 1.21
CA MET A 257 -16.11 2.29 0.78
C MET A 257 -15.49 1.02 0.18
N VAL A 258 -15.65 -0.14 0.82
CA VAL A 258 -15.17 -1.42 0.29
C VAL A 258 -15.79 -1.71 -1.07
N GLU A 259 -17.12 -1.57 -1.20
CA GLU A 259 -17.83 -1.78 -2.45
C GLU A 259 -17.31 -0.86 -3.56
N ALA A 260 -17.11 0.43 -3.26
CA ALA A 260 -16.61 1.41 -4.22
C ALA A 260 -15.17 1.08 -4.67
N LEU A 261 -14.26 0.76 -3.74
CA LEU A 261 -12.89 0.36 -4.05
C LEU A 261 -12.86 -0.93 -4.90
N ALA A 262 -13.65 -1.94 -4.50
CA ALA A 262 -13.68 -3.22 -5.18
C ALA A 262 -14.29 -3.17 -6.57
N SER A 263 -15.43 -2.45 -6.74
CA SER A 263 -16.22 -2.47 -7.98
C SER A 263 -15.77 -1.42 -8.98
N ARG A 264 -15.33 -0.24 -8.52
CA ARG A 264 -14.99 0.89 -9.40
C ARG A 264 -13.51 0.93 -9.74
N VAL A 265 -12.61 0.81 -8.74
CA VAL A 265 -11.17 0.71 -9.01
C VAL A 265 -10.85 -0.67 -9.60
N ARG A 266 -11.49 -1.73 -9.09
CA ARG A 266 -11.34 -3.10 -9.56
C ARG A 266 -9.88 -3.55 -9.68
N PRO A 267 -9.14 -3.55 -8.55
CA PRO A 267 -7.75 -3.98 -8.53
C PRO A 267 -7.66 -5.50 -8.79
N ALA A 268 -6.49 -6.00 -9.19
CA ALA A 268 -6.28 -7.46 -9.27
C ALA A 268 -6.34 -8.13 -7.88
N VAL A 269 -5.88 -7.41 -6.86
CA VAL A 269 -5.92 -7.83 -5.46
C VAL A 269 -6.39 -6.67 -4.59
N LEU A 270 -7.35 -6.92 -3.71
CA LEU A 270 -7.80 -5.99 -2.68
C LEU A 270 -7.38 -6.50 -1.30
N SER A 271 -6.46 -5.78 -0.68
CA SER A 271 -5.93 -6.07 0.66
C SER A 271 -6.61 -5.19 1.70
N LEU A 272 -7.27 -5.79 2.68
CA LEU A 272 -8.06 -5.09 3.69
C LEU A 272 -7.53 -5.32 5.11
N GLY A 273 -7.73 -4.34 5.98
CA GLY A 273 -7.38 -4.40 7.40
C GLY A 273 -8.23 -5.38 8.23
N SER A 274 -7.77 -5.69 9.43
CA SER A 274 -8.40 -6.67 10.35
C SER A 274 -9.75 -6.21 10.92
N SER A 275 -10.14 -4.95 10.73
CA SER A 275 -11.47 -4.46 11.06
C SER A 275 -12.57 -5.02 10.15
N ARG A 276 -12.19 -5.59 8.99
CA ARG A 276 -13.12 -6.19 8.02
C ARG A 276 -13.24 -7.70 8.22
N ARG A 277 -14.42 -8.23 7.91
CA ARG A 277 -14.70 -9.65 7.84
C ARG A 277 -14.73 -10.08 6.38
N LEU A 278 -13.62 -10.56 5.86
CA LEU A 278 -13.47 -10.84 4.43
C LEU A 278 -14.55 -11.77 3.88
N TRP A 279 -15.01 -12.75 4.67
CA TRP A 279 -16.09 -13.67 4.28
C TRP A 279 -17.48 -13.00 4.16
N GLU A 280 -17.67 -11.81 4.73
CA GLU A 280 -18.87 -10.99 4.53
C GLU A 280 -18.66 -10.05 3.34
N ASP A 281 -17.43 -9.52 3.17
CA ASP A 281 -17.07 -8.60 2.10
C ASP A 281 -17.10 -9.23 0.71
N VAL A 282 -17.06 -10.56 0.58
CA VAL A 282 -17.19 -11.27 -0.71
C VAL A 282 -18.47 -10.89 -1.47
N LEU A 283 -19.51 -10.43 -0.78
CA LEU A 283 -20.76 -9.97 -1.39
C LEU A 283 -20.62 -8.61 -2.10
N LEU A 284 -19.56 -7.87 -1.78
CA LEU A 284 -19.26 -6.53 -2.29
C LEU A 284 -18.17 -6.55 -3.36
N VAL A 285 -17.38 -7.63 -3.40
CA VAL A 285 -16.16 -7.72 -4.20
C VAL A 285 -16.42 -8.57 -5.44
N PRO A 286 -16.11 -8.06 -6.66
CA PRO A 286 -16.23 -8.83 -7.88
C PRO A 286 -15.42 -10.14 -7.82
N PRO A 287 -15.90 -11.27 -8.40
CA PRO A 287 -15.29 -12.58 -8.27
C PRO A 287 -13.92 -12.70 -8.96
N ASP A 288 -13.52 -11.75 -9.76
CA ASP A 288 -12.21 -11.65 -10.39
C ASP A 288 -11.17 -10.86 -9.56
N VAL A 289 -11.61 -10.16 -8.53
CA VAL A 289 -10.73 -9.47 -7.56
C VAL A 289 -10.37 -10.43 -6.45
N VAL A 290 -9.08 -10.65 -6.22
CA VAL A 290 -8.60 -11.52 -5.14
C VAL A 290 -8.62 -10.75 -3.81
N LEU A 291 -9.26 -11.30 -2.78
CA LEU A 291 -9.14 -10.77 -1.42
C LEU A 291 -7.81 -11.21 -0.79
N PHE A 292 -7.17 -10.28 -0.10
CA PHE A 292 -5.87 -10.49 0.54
C PHE A 292 -5.91 -9.96 1.97
N GLY A 293 -5.47 -10.77 2.93
CA GLY A 293 -5.43 -10.36 4.35
C GLY A 293 -5.96 -11.46 5.25
N ASN A 294 -6.36 -11.19 6.49
CA ASN A 294 -6.24 -9.93 7.21
C ASN A 294 -6.05 -10.18 8.71
N LEU A 295 -5.06 -11.03 9.06
CA LEU A 295 -4.76 -11.26 10.46
C LEU A 295 -4.17 -10.00 11.11
N PRO A 296 -4.49 -9.71 12.41
CA PRO A 296 -4.13 -8.46 13.07
C PRO A 296 -2.66 -8.45 13.50
N THR A 297 -1.76 -8.41 12.53
CA THR A 297 -0.31 -8.51 12.74
C THR A 297 0.29 -7.33 13.51
N LYS A 298 -0.40 -6.20 13.56
CA LYS A 298 -0.05 -5.07 14.44
C LYS A 298 -0.01 -5.45 15.94
N HIS A 299 -0.64 -6.56 16.32
CA HIS A 299 -0.65 -7.08 17.69
C HIS A 299 0.24 -8.30 17.91
N PHE A 300 1.01 -8.73 16.90
CA PHE A 300 1.85 -9.92 16.99
C PHE A 300 3.02 -9.77 17.98
N TYR A 301 3.38 -8.56 18.35
CA TYR A 301 4.49 -8.27 19.25
C TYR A 301 4.25 -8.73 20.71
N SER A 302 3.01 -8.99 21.12
CA SER A 302 2.68 -9.32 22.52
C SER A 302 1.73 -10.51 22.63
N ASP A 303 2.08 -11.47 23.48
CA ASP A 303 1.20 -12.60 23.82
C ASP A 303 0.09 -12.20 24.78
N GLU A 304 0.23 -11.08 25.52
CA GLU A 304 -0.84 -10.52 26.36
C GLU A 304 -1.94 -9.91 25.50
N THR A 305 -1.55 -9.18 24.44
CA THR A 305 -2.52 -8.52 23.52
C THR A 305 -3.16 -9.53 22.57
N LEU A 306 -2.37 -10.46 22.03
CA LEU A 306 -2.83 -11.48 21.11
C LEU A 306 -2.06 -12.80 21.33
N PRO A 307 -2.58 -13.73 22.14
CA PRO A 307 -1.94 -15.02 22.36
C PRO A 307 -1.74 -15.84 21.07
N LEU A 308 -0.69 -16.65 21.02
CA LEU A 308 -0.38 -17.52 19.87
C LEU A 308 -1.57 -18.43 19.48
N ASP A 309 -2.26 -19.01 20.47
CA ASP A 309 -3.43 -19.87 20.21
C ASP A 309 -4.61 -19.10 19.61
N SER A 310 -4.74 -17.80 19.93
CA SER A 310 -5.70 -16.93 19.27
C SER A 310 -5.34 -16.71 17.79
N VAL A 311 -4.05 -16.52 17.46
CA VAL A 311 -3.60 -16.42 16.07
C VAL A 311 -3.94 -17.69 15.29
N ARG A 312 -3.69 -18.87 15.86
CA ARG A 312 -4.05 -20.16 15.27
C ARG A 312 -5.55 -20.28 15.04
N SER A 313 -6.35 -19.96 16.07
CA SER A 313 -7.82 -19.99 15.95
C SER A 313 -8.35 -19.05 14.88
N MET A 314 -7.86 -17.80 14.86
CA MET A 314 -8.24 -16.81 13.85
C MET A 314 -7.84 -17.27 12.44
N THR A 315 -6.65 -17.88 12.30
CA THR A 315 -6.19 -18.43 11.01
C THR A 315 -7.13 -19.52 10.51
N ARG A 316 -7.48 -20.50 11.36
CA ARG A 316 -8.44 -21.58 11.00
C ARG A 316 -9.80 -21.03 10.63
N ASP A 317 -10.35 -20.13 11.46
CA ASP A 317 -11.68 -19.54 11.26
C ASP A 317 -11.74 -18.79 9.92
N LEU A 318 -10.76 -17.91 9.67
CA LEU A 318 -10.69 -17.12 8.44
C LEU A 318 -10.57 -18.01 7.21
N VAL A 319 -9.64 -18.97 7.20
CA VAL A 319 -9.46 -19.87 6.05
C VAL A 319 -10.68 -20.74 5.82
N THR A 320 -11.31 -21.28 6.89
CA THR A 320 -12.52 -22.10 6.78
C THR A 320 -13.66 -21.31 6.17
N ARG A 321 -13.95 -20.11 6.71
CA ARG A 321 -15.03 -19.26 6.21
C ARG A 321 -14.80 -18.81 4.78
N MET A 322 -13.57 -18.44 4.42
CA MET A 322 -13.27 -18.04 3.05
C MET A 322 -13.41 -19.20 2.06
N ARG A 323 -13.07 -20.43 2.43
CA ARG A 323 -13.34 -21.62 1.60
C ARG A 323 -14.83 -21.86 1.34
N GLU A 324 -15.68 -21.59 2.34
CA GLU A 324 -17.14 -21.72 2.19
C GLU A 324 -17.72 -20.71 1.19
N THR A 325 -17.07 -19.56 1.00
CA THR A 325 -17.52 -18.54 0.04
C THR A 325 -17.14 -18.87 -1.40
N ALA A 326 -16.16 -19.73 -1.62
CA ALA A 326 -15.52 -20.00 -2.92
C ALA A 326 -14.92 -18.75 -3.61
N HIS A 327 -14.79 -17.62 -2.90
CA HIS A 327 -14.16 -16.39 -3.42
C HIS A 327 -12.63 -16.53 -3.41
N PRO A 328 -11.90 -16.08 -4.46
CA PRO A 328 -10.44 -16.16 -4.49
C PRO A 328 -9.82 -15.34 -3.35
N PHE A 329 -8.99 -16.01 -2.55
CA PHE A 329 -8.46 -15.45 -1.31
C PHE A 329 -7.02 -15.91 -1.06
N ILE A 330 -6.17 -14.98 -0.65
CA ILE A 330 -4.81 -15.22 -0.15
C ILE A 330 -4.76 -14.80 1.31
N LEU A 331 -4.45 -15.74 2.21
CA LEU A 331 -4.27 -15.42 3.61
C LEU A 331 -3.02 -14.57 3.81
N SER A 332 -3.19 -13.45 4.52
CA SER A 332 -2.10 -12.51 4.78
C SER A 332 -2.23 -11.78 6.12
N SER A 333 -1.24 -10.95 6.38
CA SER A 333 -1.29 -9.90 7.39
C SER A 333 -2.26 -8.79 7.00
N GLU A 334 -2.82 -8.10 8.01
CA GLU A 334 -3.62 -6.88 7.78
C GLU A 334 -2.80 -5.70 7.24
N CYS A 335 -1.51 -5.69 7.53
CA CYS A 335 -0.55 -4.66 7.17
C CYS A 335 0.87 -5.26 7.27
N ASP A 336 1.91 -4.43 7.19
CA ASP A 336 3.28 -4.87 7.39
C ASP A 336 3.49 -5.54 8.75
N VAL A 337 4.28 -6.60 8.76
CA VAL A 337 4.74 -7.25 9.99
C VAL A 337 6.01 -6.54 10.44
N LEU A 338 5.82 -5.49 11.20
CA LEU A 338 6.92 -4.64 11.65
C LEU A 338 7.82 -5.38 12.66
N HIS A 339 9.09 -5.09 12.57
CA HIS A 339 10.03 -5.43 13.63
C HIS A 339 9.74 -4.60 14.89
N VAL A 340 9.61 -5.29 16.02
CA VAL A 340 9.55 -4.67 17.34
C VAL A 340 10.74 -5.19 18.13
N PRO A 341 11.64 -4.33 18.61
CA PRO A 341 12.75 -4.72 19.46
C PRO A 341 12.26 -5.62 20.61
N GLU A 342 13.03 -6.65 20.96
CA GLU A 342 12.71 -7.62 22.03
C GLU A 342 11.51 -8.55 21.76
N ALA A 343 10.66 -8.27 20.77
CA ALA A 343 9.49 -9.10 20.42
C ALA A 343 9.70 -9.99 19.19
N GLY A 344 10.86 -9.97 18.55
CA GLY A 344 11.11 -10.63 17.26
C GLY A 344 10.79 -12.13 17.26
N GLU A 345 11.10 -12.86 18.34
CA GLU A 345 10.78 -14.29 18.45
C GLU A 345 9.25 -14.52 18.54
N THR A 346 8.56 -13.72 19.33
CA THR A 346 7.10 -13.79 19.48
C THR A 346 6.39 -13.51 18.13
N ILE A 347 6.86 -12.50 17.42
CA ILE A 347 6.33 -12.16 16.08
C ILE A 347 6.57 -13.31 15.10
N ARG A 348 7.81 -13.86 15.03
CA ARG A 348 8.13 -14.98 14.13
C ARG A 348 7.27 -16.22 14.40
N ARG A 349 7.05 -16.60 15.66
CA ARG A 349 6.19 -17.73 16.03
C ARG A 349 4.76 -17.53 15.54
N LYS A 350 4.22 -16.32 15.63
CA LYS A 350 2.87 -16.00 15.18
C LYS A 350 2.77 -15.95 13.65
N VAL A 351 3.78 -15.43 12.97
CA VAL A 351 3.86 -15.50 11.50
C VAL A 351 3.93 -16.96 11.04
N GLU A 352 4.76 -17.80 11.66
CA GLU A 352 4.81 -19.23 11.29
C GLU A 352 3.48 -19.93 11.57
N ALA A 353 2.80 -19.61 12.68
CA ALA A 353 1.44 -20.14 12.93
C ALA A 353 0.45 -19.72 11.84
N MET A 354 0.45 -18.44 11.39
CA MET A 354 -0.36 -17.99 10.28
C MET A 354 -0.09 -18.79 9.00
N LEU A 355 1.18 -19.08 8.71
CA LEU A 355 1.58 -19.79 7.50
C LEU A 355 1.25 -21.27 7.51
N THR A 356 1.33 -21.94 8.67
CA THR A 356 1.33 -23.40 8.78
C THR A 356 0.07 -23.98 9.42
N GLU A 357 -0.76 -23.16 10.10
CA GLU A 357 -1.94 -23.69 10.80
C GLU A 357 -2.91 -24.37 9.82
N ALA A 358 -3.25 -25.62 10.12
CA ALA A 358 -4.21 -26.38 9.32
C ALA A 358 -5.64 -25.83 9.52
N ALA A 359 -6.41 -25.75 8.42
CA ALA A 359 -7.82 -25.31 8.42
C ALA A 359 -8.72 -26.46 8.02
#